data_9312c55e70c783109607110a995a86b6
#
_entry.id   9312c55e70c783109607110a995a86b6
#
_cell.length_a   1.000
_cell.length_b   1.000
_cell.length_c   1.000
_cell.angle_alpha   90.00
_cell.angle_beta   90.00
_cell.angle_gamma   90.00
#
_symmetry.space_group_name_H-M   'P 1'
#
loop_
_entity.id
_entity.type
_entity.pdbx_description
1 polymer ?
#
loop_
_entity_poly.entity_id
_entity_poly.type
_entity_poly.pdbx_seq_one_letter_code
_entity_poly.pdbx_strand_id
1 'polypeptide(L)'
;MLVWMMWKRWFIREIYLEEIRQMNMKLCLIYNYAQHYRTSIFKLIDQEFDCDFVFGDSMGDVKKMDYTLLKGNVKEVHNKKLGGAYFQKGVLKLLGQKYDKYIMLGETRCISTWIFLLLSKFYKNKNVYLWSHGWYGKETKFERIIKKMFFKLSDGTFLYGNYARELMIKEGFNKDRLFVIHNSLAYDKQLATRKQLKPTDIYNIHYGNNNPNLVFVGRLTEVKKLDMILHAMSKCKDKGEEYNLTLIGDGEKKEELEKLATELNLTKNVWFYGPCYNETELGGLIYNADLCVSPGNVGLTAMHSLVFGTPVITHNYFPLQMPEFESIREGETGTFFEHENIDSLTQKINEWFSTPRNREETRKMCMKEIDEYWTPYYQIEVLKKNLR
;
A
#
# COMPACT_ATOMS: atom_id res chain seq x y z
N MET A 1 51.05 -1.12 -6.13
CA MET A 1 50.67 -0.27 -5.00
C MET A 1 50.15 1.10 -5.44
N LEU A 2 50.84 1.86 -6.29
CA LEU A 2 50.42 3.20 -6.78
C LEU A 2 49.07 3.18 -7.53
N VAL A 3 48.83 2.23 -8.44
CA VAL A 3 47.58 2.11 -9.21
C VAL A 3 46.37 1.86 -8.29
N TRP A 4 46.55 1.04 -7.23
CA TRP A 4 45.50 0.77 -6.24
C TRP A 4 45.16 2.00 -5.39
N MET A 5 46.18 2.81 -5.02
CA MET A 5 45.97 4.09 -4.31
C MET A 5 45.31 5.15 -5.18
N MET A 6 45.61 5.20 -6.47
CA MET A 6 44.92 6.10 -7.43
C MET A 6 43.46 5.70 -7.63
N TRP A 7 43.17 4.40 -7.76
CA TRP A 7 41.80 3.88 -7.85
C TRP A 7 40.98 4.20 -6.59
N LYS A 8 41.57 4.00 -5.42
CA LYS A 8 40.91 4.29 -4.13
C LYS A 8 40.61 5.79 -3.97
N ARG A 9 41.56 6.67 -4.37
CA ARG A 9 41.34 8.12 -4.35
C ARG A 9 40.27 8.57 -5.36
N TRP A 10 40.27 8.00 -6.54
CA TRP A 10 39.27 8.28 -7.56
C TRP A 10 37.89 7.84 -7.10
N PHE A 11 37.77 6.64 -6.56
CA PHE A 11 36.52 6.09 -6.04
C PHE A 11 35.93 6.92 -4.87
N ILE A 12 36.77 7.32 -3.92
CA ILE A 12 36.36 8.20 -2.80
C ILE A 12 35.92 9.57 -3.33
N ARG A 13 36.63 10.11 -4.32
CA ARG A 13 36.29 11.39 -4.95
C ARG A 13 34.95 11.32 -5.71
N GLU A 14 34.70 10.25 -6.40
CA GLU A 14 33.41 10.06 -7.11
C GLU A 14 32.26 9.92 -6.13
N ILE A 15 32.41 9.15 -5.06
CA ILE A 15 31.40 9.08 -3.98
C ILE A 15 31.14 10.46 -3.39
N TYR A 16 32.18 11.21 -3.05
CA TYR A 16 32.05 12.55 -2.46
C TYR A 16 31.42 13.55 -3.43
N LEU A 17 31.74 13.49 -4.71
CA LEU A 17 31.12 14.33 -5.75
C LEU A 17 29.64 13.95 -5.98
N GLU A 18 29.31 12.67 -5.84
CA GLU A 18 27.94 12.19 -5.96
C GLU A 18 27.09 12.60 -4.76
N GLU A 19 27.65 12.56 -3.55
CA GLU A 19 27.02 13.10 -2.34
C GLU A 19 26.76 14.62 -2.45
N ILE A 20 27.73 15.40 -2.93
CA ILE A 20 27.57 16.86 -3.16
C ILE A 20 26.51 17.13 -4.24
N ARG A 21 26.45 16.34 -5.30
CA ARG A 21 25.41 16.46 -6.34
C ARG A 21 24.01 16.14 -5.79
N GLN A 22 23.89 15.15 -4.90
CA GLN A 22 22.63 14.84 -4.21
C GLN A 22 22.21 15.97 -3.26
N MET A 23 23.15 16.58 -2.53
CA MET A 23 22.89 17.71 -1.63
C MET A 23 22.39 18.97 -2.35
N ASN A 24 22.70 19.14 -3.64
CA ASN A 24 22.31 20.31 -4.43
C ASN A 24 21.16 20.03 -5.42
N MET A 25 20.62 18.80 -5.45
CA MET A 25 19.55 18.40 -6.36
C MET A 25 18.20 18.94 -5.87
N LYS A 26 17.54 19.75 -6.70
CA LYS A 26 16.20 20.25 -6.41
C LYS A 26 15.12 19.34 -7.00
N LEU A 27 14.30 18.82 -6.12
CA LEU A 27 13.19 17.89 -6.43
C LEU A 27 11.84 18.63 -6.47
N CYS A 28 10.95 18.22 -7.36
CA CYS A 28 9.54 18.62 -7.34
C CYS A 28 8.67 17.37 -7.31
N LEU A 29 7.87 17.20 -6.26
CA LEU A 29 6.90 16.13 -6.14
C LEU A 29 5.51 16.64 -6.56
N ILE A 30 4.89 15.98 -7.55
CA ILE A 30 3.61 16.40 -8.14
C ILE A 30 2.61 15.25 -8.00
N TYR A 31 1.58 15.45 -7.19
CA TYR A 31 0.53 14.46 -6.93
C TYR A 31 -0.86 15.03 -7.19
N ASN A 32 -1.82 14.15 -7.45
CA ASN A 32 -3.23 14.54 -7.65
C ASN A 32 -3.88 15.05 -6.37
N TYR A 33 -3.37 14.64 -5.20
CA TYR A 33 -3.86 15.05 -3.88
C TYR A 33 -2.84 14.70 -2.78
N ALA A 34 -2.86 15.43 -1.68
CA ALA A 34 -2.04 15.14 -0.50
C ALA A 34 -2.83 14.32 0.52
N GLN A 35 -2.87 13.01 0.33
CA GLN A 35 -3.61 12.12 1.24
C GLN A 35 -2.93 12.07 2.61
N HIS A 36 -3.72 12.16 3.70
CA HIS A 36 -3.21 12.17 5.07
C HIS A 36 -2.38 10.93 5.45
N TYR A 37 -2.70 9.77 4.90
CA TYR A 37 -1.96 8.53 5.18
C TYR A 37 -0.55 8.50 4.53
N ARG A 38 -0.24 9.42 3.61
CA ARG A 38 1.10 9.60 3.01
C ARG A 38 1.95 10.63 3.74
N THR A 39 1.46 11.24 4.82
CA THR A 39 2.18 12.26 5.57
C THR A 39 3.59 11.82 5.97
N SER A 40 3.75 10.58 6.43
CA SER A 40 5.05 10.06 6.89
C SER A 40 6.10 10.07 5.79
N ILE A 41 5.78 9.56 4.60
CA ILE A 41 6.74 9.54 3.49
C ILE A 41 6.99 10.94 2.91
N PHE A 42 5.97 11.81 2.82
CA PHE A 42 6.18 13.17 2.33
C PHE A 42 7.07 13.98 3.27
N LYS A 43 6.93 13.80 4.60
CA LYS A 43 7.84 14.40 5.59
C LYS A 43 9.28 13.90 5.43
N LEU A 44 9.49 12.62 5.19
CA LEU A 44 10.84 12.08 4.96
C LEU A 44 11.44 12.60 3.67
N ILE A 45 10.65 12.71 2.58
CA ILE A 45 11.10 13.32 1.33
C ILE A 45 11.55 14.77 1.56
N ASP A 46 10.77 15.53 2.33
CA ASP A 46 11.04 16.92 2.70
C ASP A 46 12.29 17.08 3.60
N GLN A 47 12.60 16.06 4.38
CA GLN A 47 13.79 16.06 5.25
C GLN A 47 15.08 15.68 4.51
N GLU A 48 14.97 14.79 3.54
CA GLU A 48 16.12 14.16 2.87
C GLU A 48 16.45 14.80 1.51
N PHE A 49 15.54 15.60 0.94
CA PHE A 49 15.72 16.28 -0.34
C PHE A 49 15.32 17.75 -0.23
N ASP A 50 15.98 18.63 -1.01
CA ASP A 50 15.43 19.96 -1.30
C ASP A 50 14.22 19.80 -2.23
N CYS A 51 13.04 19.66 -1.65
CA CYS A 51 11.81 19.26 -2.35
C CYS A 51 10.70 20.31 -2.21
N ASP A 52 10.16 20.74 -3.35
CA ASP A 52 8.90 21.48 -3.40
C ASP A 52 7.76 20.52 -3.76
N PHE A 53 6.59 20.76 -3.17
CA PHE A 53 5.41 19.89 -3.31
C PHE A 53 4.30 20.60 -4.09
N VAL A 54 3.71 19.88 -5.05
CA VAL A 54 2.57 20.38 -5.84
C VAL A 54 1.46 19.35 -5.77
N PHE A 55 0.37 19.71 -5.10
CA PHE A 55 -0.77 18.83 -4.89
C PHE A 55 -2.02 19.35 -5.59
N GLY A 56 -2.82 18.43 -6.13
CA GLY A 56 -4.17 18.76 -6.57
C GLY A 56 -5.09 19.08 -5.38
N ASP A 57 -6.13 19.81 -5.63
CA ASP A 57 -7.03 20.40 -4.63
C ASP A 57 -8.08 19.45 -4.06
N SER A 58 -8.42 18.35 -4.75
CA SER A 58 -9.49 17.46 -4.33
C SER A 58 -9.32 16.01 -4.76
N MET A 59 -9.78 15.08 -3.91
CA MET A 59 -9.84 13.64 -4.17
C MET A 59 -10.99 13.01 -3.34
N GLY A 60 -12.25 13.23 -3.74
CA GLY A 60 -13.41 12.66 -3.05
C GLY A 60 -13.40 12.93 -1.54
N ASP A 61 -13.73 11.91 -0.75
CA ASP A 61 -13.82 11.98 0.72
C ASP A 61 -12.50 11.70 1.45
N VAL A 62 -11.38 11.67 0.74
CA VAL A 62 -10.08 11.40 1.37
C VAL A 62 -9.61 12.62 2.14
N LYS A 63 -9.28 12.45 3.43
CA LYS A 63 -8.76 13.52 4.30
C LYS A 63 -7.42 14.03 3.77
N LYS A 64 -7.30 15.38 3.69
CA LYS A 64 -6.07 16.08 3.31
C LYS A 64 -5.05 16.05 4.45
N MET A 65 -3.76 15.96 4.11
CA MET A 65 -2.69 16.16 5.08
C MET A 65 -2.59 17.64 5.51
N ASP A 66 -2.01 17.86 6.66
CA ASP A 66 -1.64 19.20 7.12
C ASP A 66 -0.32 19.62 6.46
N TYR A 67 -0.37 20.65 5.62
CA TYR A 67 0.79 21.17 4.89
C TYR A 67 1.83 21.86 5.78
N THR A 68 1.46 22.32 6.99
CA THR A 68 2.39 22.91 7.95
C THR A 68 3.46 21.94 8.45
N LEU A 69 3.25 20.65 8.20
CA LEU A 69 4.20 19.58 8.52
C LEU A 69 5.37 19.47 7.53
N LEU A 70 5.33 20.21 6.41
CA LEU A 70 6.37 20.25 5.39
C LEU A 70 7.14 21.57 5.49
N LYS A 71 8.47 21.53 5.31
CA LYS A 71 9.36 22.70 5.28
C LYS A 71 9.48 23.30 3.88
N GLY A 72 9.47 22.44 2.85
CA GLY A 72 9.49 22.80 1.44
C GLY A 72 8.24 23.57 1.02
N ASN A 73 8.32 24.28 -0.10
CA ASN A 73 7.18 25.04 -0.58
C ASN A 73 6.06 24.09 -1.02
N VAL A 74 4.87 24.33 -0.52
CA VAL A 74 3.68 23.58 -0.93
C VAL A 74 2.78 24.45 -1.78
N LYS A 75 2.46 23.97 -2.98
CA LYS A 75 1.54 24.62 -3.90
C LYS A 75 0.34 23.72 -4.19
N GLU A 76 -0.85 24.26 -4.02
CA GLU A 76 -2.07 23.60 -4.46
C GLU A 76 -2.43 24.02 -5.89
N VAL A 77 -2.84 23.06 -6.72
CA VAL A 77 -3.27 23.27 -8.11
C VAL A 77 -4.66 22.68 -8.34
N HIS A 78 -5.42 23.30 -9.20
CA HIS A 78 -6.77 22.83 -9.50
C HIS A 78 -6.76 21.63 -10.44
N ASN A 79 -7.43 20.54 -10.03
CA ASN A 79 -7.70 19.33 -10.81
C ASN A 79 -8.94 19.53 -11.68
N LYS A 80 -8.80 20.13 -12.86
CA LYS A 80 -9.91 20.32 -13.80
C LYS A 80 -10.34 18.99 -14.40
N LYS A 81 -11.53 18.52 -14.08
CA LYS A 81 -12.13 17.31 -14.66
C LYS A 81 -12.45 17.52 -16.15
N LEU A 82 -12.16 16.51 -16.97
CA LEU A 82 -12.37 16.46 -18.41
C LEU A 82 -12.93 15.08 -18.78
N GLY A 83 -14.22 14.86 -18.51
CA GLY A 83 -14.83 13.53 -18.61
C GLY A 83 -14.18 12.52 -17.67
N GLY A 84 -13.68 11.40 -18.21
CA GLY A 84 -12.96 10.35 -17.46
C GLY A 84 -11.50 10.68 -17.15
N ALA A 85 -10.99 11.85 -17.60
CA ALA A 85 -9.64 12.33 -17.39
C ALA A 85 -9.64 13.63 -16.56
N TYR A 86 -8.46 14.14 -16.23
CA TYR A 86 -8.30 15.45 -15.59
C TYR A 86 -7.00 16.14 -16.00
N PHE A 87 -6.93 17.43 -15.73
CA PHE A 87 -5.80 18.29 -16.03
C PHE A 87 -5.42 19.12 -14.80
N GLN A 88 -4.19 19.08 -14.36
CA GLN A 88 -3.65 19.88 -13.25
C GLN A 88 -3.19 21.23 -13.79
N LYS A 89 -3.97 22.28 -13.50
CA LYS A 89 -3.72 23.62 -14.02
C LYS A 89 -2.42 24.23 -13.46
N GLY A 90 -1.52 24.63 -14.35
CA GLY A 90 -0.26 25.29 -13.99
C GLY A 90 0.94 24.38 -13.78
N VAL A 91 0.77 23.03 -13.76
CA VAL A 91 1.87 22.08 -13.59
C VAL A 91 2.91 22.19 -14.71
N LEU A 92 2.51 22.43 -15.95
CA LEU A 92 3.44 22.52 -17.08
C LEU A 92 4.47 23.66 -16.93
N LYS A 93 4.12 24.73 -16.21
CA LYS A 93 5.04 25.85 -15.95
C LYS A 93 6.23 25.46 -15.08
N LEU A 94 6.15 24.35 -14.34
CA LEU A 94 7.22 23.85 -13.48
C LEU A 94 8.46 23.40 -14.28
N LEU A 95 8.27 22.96 -15.55
CA LEU A 95 9.39 22.62 -16.43
C LEU A 95 10.37 23.78 -16.68
N GLY A 96 9.88 25.02 -16.67
CA GLY A 96 10.70 26.22 -16.79
C GLY A 96 11.39 26.66 -15.48
N GLN A 97 11.16 25.97 -14.36
CA GLN A 97 11.72 26.32 -13.05
C GLN A 97 13.00 25.53 -12.76
N LYS A 98 13.71 25.90 -11.68
CA LYS A 98 15.00 25.32 -11.29
C LYS A 98 14.82 23.99 -10.53
N TYR A 99 14.17 23.00 -11.13
CA TYR A 99 14.15 21.63 -10.61
C TYR A 99 14.98 20.73 -11.50
N ASP A 100 15.72 19.82 -10.92
CA ASP A 100 16.52 18.83 -11.62
C ASP A 100 15.69 17.57 -11.88
N LYS A 101 14.86 17.19 -10.92
CA LYS A 101 14.06 15.97 -10.96
C LYS A 101 12.62 16.21 -10.53
N TYR A 102 11.76 15.41 -11.12
CA TYR A 102 10.33 15.40 -10.83
C TYR A 102 9.89 13.99 -10.49
N ILE A 103 9.09 13.86 -9.42
CA ILE A 103 8.31 12.65 -9.15
C ILE A 103 6.85 13.00 -9.37
N MET A 104 6.20 12.31 -10.31
CA MET A 104 4.79 12.55 -10.63
C MET A 104 3.96 11.29 -10.36
N LEU A 105 2.70 11.49 -9.94
CA LEU A 105 1.75 10.38 -9.92
C LEU A 105 1.60 9.80 -11.32
N GLY A 106 1.91 8.51 -11.47
CA GLY A 106 1.85 7.79 -12.73
C GLY A 106 0.44 7.31 -13.05
N GLU A 107 -0.47 8.24 -13.33
CA GLU A 107 -1.86 7.98 -13.69
C GLU A 107 -2.14 8.41 -15.14
N THR A 108 -2.48 7.45 -16.00
CA THR A 108 -2.71 7.69 -17.44
C THR A 108 -3.89 8.62 -17.73
N ARG A 109 -4.82 8.81 -16.80
CA ARG A 109 -5.95 9.74 -16.92
C ARG A 109 -5.56 11.20 -16.65
N CYS A 110 -4.35 11.49 -16.17
CA CYS A 110 -3.85 12.84 -15.98
C CYS A 110 -3.24 13.38 -17.28
N ILE A 111 -3.98 14.18 -18.03
CA ILE A 111 -3.53 14.73 -19.33
C ILE A 111 -2.31 15.62 -19.17
N SER A 112 -2.24 16.43 -18.11
CA SER A 112 -1.07 17.29 -17.86
C SER A 112 0.21 16.49 -17.65
N THR A 113 0.13 15.26 -17.09
CA THR A 113 1.30 14.39 -16.94
C THR A 113 1.83 13.91 -18.29
N TRP A 114 0.96 13.56 -19.24
CA TRP A 114 1.37 13.22 -20.61
C TRP A 114 2.14 14.36 -21.27
N ILE A 115 1.56 15.57 -21.25
CA ILE A 115 2.17 16.75 -21.86
C ILE A 115 3.50 17.08 -21.16
N PHE A 116 3.54 16.96 -19.84
CA PHE A 116 4.76 17.19 -19.05
C PHE A 116 5.87 16.22 -19.44
N LEU A 117 5.59 14.93 -19.54
CA LEU A 117 6.54 13.89 -19.97
C LEU A 117 7.05 14.12 -21.39
N LEU A 118 6.18 14.51 -22.31
CA LEU A 118 6.59 14.84 -23.69
C LEU A 118 7.47 16.07 -23.74
N LEU A 119 7.08 17.15 -23.07
CA LEU A 119 7.84 18.39 -23.06
C LEU A 119 9.18 18.25 -22.31
N SER A 120 9.24 17.42 -21.27
CA SER A 120 10.49 17.19 -20.52
C SER A 120 11.63 16.68 -21.40
N LYS A 121 11.33 15.98 -22.51
CA LYS A 121 12.35 15.45 -23.44
C LYS A 121 13.13 16.55 -24.20
N PHE A 122 12.62 17.78 -24.19
CA PHE A 122 13.34 18.93 -24.74
C PHE A 122 14.30 19.59 -23.73
N TYR A 123 14.29 19.13 -22.45
CA TYR A 123 15.16 19.64 -21.38
C TYR A 123 16.19 18.58 -20.99
N LYS A 124 17.46 18.78 -21.41
CA LYS A 124 18.55 17.79 -21.25
C LYS A 124 18.88 17.42 -19.79
N ASN A 125 18.60 18.32 -18.84
CA ASN A 125 19.00 18.16 -17.44
C ASN A 125 17.81 17.92 -16.50
N LYS A 126 16.67 17.47 -17.03
CA LYS A 126 15.46 17.23 -16.23
C LYS A 126 15.01 15.78 -16.35
N ASN A 127 14.98 15.09 -15.23
CA ASN A 127 14.47 13.72 -15.19
C ASN A 127 13.08 13.64 -14.56
N VAL A 128 12.19 12.88 -15.16
CA VAL A 128 10.82 12.70 -14.70
C VAL A 128 10.57 11.25 -14.37
N TYR A 129 10.32 11.00 -13.09
CA TYR A 129 9.98 9.68 -12.56
C TYR A 129 8.48 9.60 -12.31
N LEU A 130 7.91 8.43 -12.51
CA LEU A 130 6.52 8.16 -12.16
C LEU A 130 6.45 7.32 -10.89
N TRP A 131 5.50 7.63 -10.00
CA TRP A 131 5.17 6.78 -8.87
C TRP A 131 3.77 6.21 -9.10
N SER A 132 3.66 4.90 -9.29
CA SER A 132 2.45 4.29 -9.84
C SER A 132 2.23 2.87 -9.40
N HIS A 133 0.99 2.40 -9.56
CA HIS A 133 0.66 0.97 -9.47
C HIS A 133 1.20 0.17 -10.67
N GLY A 134 1.53 0.82 -11.79
CA GLY A 134 2.01 0.14 -12.99
C GLY A 134 0.95 -0.75 -13.65
N TRP A 135 1.29 -2.02 -13.87
CA TRP A 135 0.43 -3.05 -14.46
C TRP A 135 -0.31 -3.87 -13.41
N TYR A 136 -1.56 -4.25 -13.73
CA TYR A 136 -2.37 -5.14 -12.90
C TYR A 136 -2.47 -6.56 -13.48
N GLY A 137 -2.19 -6.76 -14.80
CA GLY A 137 -2.34 -8.04 -15.48
C GLY A 137 -3.73 -8.28 -16.07
N LYS A 138 -4.65 -7.31 -15.96
CA LYS A 138 -6.01 -7.36 -16.51
C LYS A 138 -6.26 -6.32 -17.62
N GLU A 139 -5.21 -5.65 -18.05
CA GLU A 139 -5.31 -4.62 -19.06
C GLU A 139 -5.76 -5.18 -20.41
N THR A 140 -6.75 -4.52 -21.04
CA THR A 140 -7.11 -4.77 -22.43
C THR A 140 -5.96 -4.44 -23.38
N LYS A 141 -6.00 -4.95 -24.60
CA LYS A 141 -4.96 -4.66 -25.62
C LYS A 141 -4.75 -3.15 -25.81
N PHE A 142 -5.83 -2.38 -25.81
CA PHE A 142 -5.78 -0.92 -25.98
C PHE A 142 -5.15 -0.23 -24.78
N GLU A 143 -5.55 -0.59 -23.55
CA GLU A 143 -4.96 -0.06 -22.32
C GLU A 143 -3.47 -0.38 -22.23
N ARG A 144 -3.04 -1.58 -22.62
CA ARG A 144 -1.62 -1.96 -22.67
C ARG A 144 -0.82 -1.03 -23.59
N ILE A 145 -1.33 -0.70 -24.76
CA ILE A 145 -0.67 0.24 -25.70
C ILE A 145 -0.56 1.62 -25.05
N ILE A 146 -1.66 2.16 -24.51
CA ILE A 146 -1.67 3.48 -23.86
C ILE A 146 -0.69 3.52 -22.68
N LYS A 147 -0.78 2.55 -21.77
CA LYS A 147 0.12 2.46 -20.62
C LYS A 147 1.58 2.35 -21.07
N LYS A 148 1.86 1.53 -22.11
CA LYS A 148 3.20 1.34 -22.64
C LYS A 148 3.79 2.64 -23.19
N MET A 149 3.01 3.41 -23.95
CA MET A 149 3.42 4.73 -24.42
C MET A 149 3.69 5.68 -23.25
N PHE A 150 2.79 5.73 -22.27
CA PHE A 150 2.89 6.61 -21.12
C PHE A 150 4.14 6.36 -20.28
N PHE A 151 4.33 5.13 -19.83
CA PHE A 151 5.45 4.78 -18.94
C PHE A 151 6.81 4.84 -19.67
N LYS A 152 6.87 4.60 -20.98
CA LYS A 152 8.11 4.76 -21.76
C LYS A 152 8.61 6.20 -21.88
N LEU A 153 7.74 7.18 -21.66
CA LEU A 153 8.13 8.59 -21.62
C LEU A 153 8.86 8.98 -20.34
N SER A 154 8.72 8.23 -19.25
CA SER A 154 9.41 8.50 -17.99
C SER A 154 10.86 8.05 -18.03
N ASP A 155 11.69 8.63 -17.17
CA ASP A 155 13.09 8.23 -16.99
C ASP A 155 13.21 7.04 -16.01
N GLY A 156 12.17 6.79 -15.20
CA GLY A 156 12.03 5.62 -14.36
C GLY A 156 10.65 5.59 -13.69
N THR A 157 10.29 4.45 -13.10
CA THR A 157 9.00 4.28 -12.43
C THR A 157 9.20 3.59 -11.08
N PHE A 158 8.69 4.23 -10.03
CA PHE A 158 8.54 3.66 -8.69
C PHE A 158 7.22 2.91 -8.62
N LEU A 159 7.28 1.62 -8.34
CA LEU A 159 6.15 0.70 -8.34
C LEU A 159 5.86 0.20 -6.92
N TYR A 160 4.58 0.03 -6.61
CA TYR A 160 4.18 -0.45 -5.29
C TYR A 160 4.43 -1.94 -5.06
N GLY A 161 4.77 -2.74 -6.10
CA GLY A 161 5.00 -4.16 -5.93
C GLY A 161 5.82 -4.80 -7.04
N ASN A 162 6.38 -5.97 -6.71
CA ASN A 162 7.16 -6.80 -7.64
C ASN A 162 6.27 -7.38 -8.74
N TYR A 163 5.02 -7.73 -8.45
CA TYR A 163 4.06 -8.24 -9.43
C TYR A 163 3.90 -7.27 -10.62
N ALA A 164 3.67 -5.99 -10.34
CA ALA A 164 3.58 -4.97 -11.38
C ALA A 164 4.91 -4.83 -12.15
N ARG A 165 6.04 -4.88 -11.44
CA ARG A 165 7.38 -4.82 -12.04
C ARG A 165 7.61 -5.97 -13.02
N GLU A 166 7.30 -7.20 -12.63
CA GLU A 166 7.48 -8.38 -13.47
C GLU A 166 6.54 -8.34 -14.71
N LEU A 167 5.30 -7.88 -14.55
CA LEU A 167 4.40 -7.68 -15.68
C LEU A 167 4.95 -6.62 -16.64
N MET A 168 5.49 -5.51 -16.15
CA MET A 168 6.09 -4.47 -17.01
C MET A 168 7.35 -4.98 -17.72
N ILE A 169 8.18 -5.80 -17.08
CA ILE A 169 9.34 -6.44 -17.73
C ILE A 169 8.87 -7.35 -18.89
N LYS A 170 7.82 -8.16 -18.66
CA LYS A 170 7.21 -8.99 -19.72
C LYS A 170 6.64 -8.15 -20.88
N GLU A 171 6.19 -6.93 -20.60
CA GLU A 171 5.76 -5.96 -21.62
C GLU A 171 6.93 -5.28 -22.36
N GLY A 172 8.18 -5.59 -22.01
CA GLY A 172 9.39 -5.07 -22.67
C GLY A 172 9.86 -3.71 -22.13
N PHE A 173 9.60 -3.44 -20.85
CA PHE A 173 10.23 -2.31 -20.15
C PHE A 173 11.64 -2.71 -19.66
N ASN A 174 12.54 -1.73 -19.61
CA ASN A 174 13.86 -1.92 -19.03
C ASN A 174 13.76 -2.09 -17.52
N LYS A 175 14.20 -3.25 -17.00
CA LYS A 175 14.19 -3.59 -15.57
C LYS A 175 14.95 -2.58 -14.69
N ASP A 176 15.99 -1.92 -15.24
CA ASP A 176 16.84 -0.97 -14.52
C ASP A 176 16.19 0.41 -14.35
N ARG A 177 14.99 0.61 -14.93
CA ARG A 177 14.14 1.79 -14.76
C ARG A 177 12.87 1.52 -13.98
N LEU A 178 12.74 0.33 -13.37
CA LEU A 178 11.59 -0.09 -12.60
C LEU A 178 12.01 -0.39 -11.16
N PHE A 179 11.63 0.47 -10.24
CA PHE A 179 12.04 0.44 -8.84
C PHE A 179 10.85 0.06 -7.95
N VAL A 180 10.97 -1.00 -7.15
CA VAL A 180 9.92 -1.38 -6.22
C VAL A 180 10.10 -0.57 -4.94
N ILE A 181 9.10 0.26 -4.61
CA ILE A 181 9.12 1.18 -3.47
C ILE A 181 8.12 0.77 -2.38
N HIS A 182 7.24 -0.18 -2.68
CA HIS A 182 6.13 -0.61 -1.82
C HIS A 182 5.22 0.54 -1.37
N ASN A 183 4.30 0.25 -0.45
CA ASN A 183 3.48 1.26 0.21
C ASN A 183 3.90 1.39 1.69
N SER A 184 3.44 2.44 2.36
CA SER A 184 3.64 2.62 3.79
C SER A 184 2.43 3.31 4.42
N LEU A 185 2.26 3.10 5.72
CA LEU A 185 1.26 3.75 6.56
C LEU A 185 1.94 4.68 7.57
N ALA A 186 1.21 5.07 8.62
CA ALA A 186 1.74 5.87 9.72
C ALA A 186 2.61 5.02 10.66
N TYR A 187 3.67 4.42 10.11
CA TYR A 187 4.50 3.39 10.73
C TYR A 187 4.99 3.75 12.15
N ASP A 188 5.47 4.99 12.36
CA ASP A 188 5.98 5.40 13.68
C ASP A 188 4.90 5.37 14.77
N LYS A 189 3.67 5.76 14.42
CA LYS A 189 2.51 5.67 15.33
C LYS A 189 2.17 4.22 15.61
N GLN A 190 2.14 3.39 14.57
CA GLN A 190 1.86 1.95 14.69
C GLN A 190 2.95 1.24 15.50
N LEU A 191 4.22 1.59 15.30
CA LEU A 191 5.34 1.05 16.09
C LEU A 191 5.25 1.48 17.57
N ALA A 192 4.89 2.74 17.85
CA ALA A 192 4.70 3.22 19.21
C ALA A 192 3.53 2.49 19.92
N THR A 193 2.41 2.30 19.22
CA THR A 193 1.27 1.52 19.70
C THR A 193 1.69 0.08 19.95
N ARG A 194 2.33 -0.58 18.98
CA ARG A 194 2.79 -1.98 19.05
C ARG A 194 3.63 -2.29 20.30
N LYS A 195 4.51 -1.35 20.70
CA LYS A 195 5.35 -1.48 21.90
C LYS A 195 4.56 -1.53 23.22
N GLN A 196 3.33 -1.06 23.23
CA GLN A 196 2.46 -1.00 24.41
C GLN A 196 1.45 -2.15 24.44
N LEU A 197 1.24 -2.85 23.32
CA LEU A 197 0.26 -3.92 23.21
C LEU A 197 0.68 -5.14 24.03
N LYS A 198 -0.32 -5.76 24.66
CA LYS A 198 -0.23 -7.01 25.40
C LYS A 198 -1.44 -7.87 25.06
N PRO A 199 -1.34 -9.20 25.18
CA PRO A 199 -2.50 -10.08 25.10
C PRO A 199 -3.58 -9.65 26.10
N THR A 200 -4.84 -9.66 25.67
CA THR A 200 -6.01 -9.36 26.50
C THR A 200 -7.13 -10.34 26.16
N ASP A 201 -8.10 -10.45 27.04
CA ASP A 201 -9.28 -11.33 26.85
C ASP A 201 -10.45 -10.61 26.15
N ILE A 202 -10.19 -9.56 25.37
CA ILE A 202 -11.22 -8.71 24.77
C ILE A 202 -12.27 -9.52 23.99
N TYR A 203 -11.83 -10.50 23.22
CA TYR A 203 -12.71 -11.36 22.43
C TYR A 203 -13.43 -12.38 23.28
N ASN A 204 -12.74 -13.03 24.21
CA ASN A 204 -13.36 -13.99 25.14
C ASN A 204 -14.44 -13.33 26.00
N ILE A 205 -14.20 -12.09 26.46
CA ILE A 205 -15.18 -11.29 27.20
C ILE A 205 -16.37 -10.93 26.31
N HIS A 206 -16.12 -10.50 25.06
CA HIS A 206 -17.19 -10.09 24.16
C HIS A 206 -18.06 -11.26 23.71
N TYR A 207 -17.44 -12.35 23.26
CA TYR A 207 -18.16 -13.50 22.68
C TYR A 207 -18.61 -14.53 23.73
N GLY A 208 -18.06 -14.52 24.93
CA GLY A 208 -18.35 -15.49 25.99
C GLY A 208 -17.84 -16.91 25.66
N ASN A 209 -16.85 -17.02 24.76
CA ASN A 209 -16.26 -18.30 24.35
C ASN A 209 -14.76 -18.13 24.04
N ASN A 210 -14.08 -19.25 23.76
CA ASN A 210 -12.65 -19.30 23.43
C ASN A 210 -12.40 -19.70 21.95
N ASN A 211 -13.39 -19.51 21.08
CA ASN A 211 -13.23 -19.81 19.66
C ASN A 211 -12.17 -18.89 19.03
N PRO A 212 -11.43 -19.34 18.00
CA PRO A 212 -10.49 -18.48 17.30
C PRO A 212 -11.16 -17.24 16.69
N ASN A 213 -10.47 -16.11 16.74
CA ASN A 213 -11.01 -14.80 16.40
C ASN A 213 -10.51 -14.35 15.01
N LEU A 214 -11.41 -14.33 14.05
CA LEU A 214 -11.19 -13.70 12.76
C LEU A 214 -11.41 -12.20 12.87
N VAL A 215 -10.69 -11.40 12.09
CA VAL A 215 -10.86 -9.96 12.00
C VAL A 215 -10.85 -9.49 10.55
N PHE A 216 -11.62 -8.46 10.25
CA PHE A 216 -11.48 -7.64 9.06
C PHE A 216 -11.43 -6.17 9.45
N VAL A 217 -10.54 -5.40 8.79
CA VAL A 217 -10.41 -3.95 9.00
C VAL A 217 -10.53 -3.23 7.67
N GLY A 218 -11.50 -2.35 7.54
CA GLY A 218 -11.68 -1.56 6.33
C GLY A 218 -13.13 -1.18 6.06
N ARG A 219 -13.36 -0.57 4.89
CA ARG A 219 -14.73 -0.22 4.48
C ARG A 219 -15.53 -1.47 4.13
N LEU A 220 -16.77 -1.54 4.62
CA LEU A 220 -17.69 -2.65 4.33
C LEU A 220 -18.38 -2.40 2.98
N THR A 221 -17.65 -2.69 1.89
CA THR A 221 -18.07 -2.41 0.51
C THR A 221 -18.13 -3.69 -0.32
N GLU A 222 -18.85 -3.65 -1.44
CA GLU A 222 -19.03 -4.78 -2.37
C GLU A 222 -17.70 -5.42 -2.79
N VAL A 223 -16.67 -4.59 -3.07
CA VAL A 223 -15.35 -5.09 -3.51
C VAL A 223 -14.58 -5.87 -2.44
N LYS A 224 -15.02 -5.83 -1.18
CA LYS A 224 -14.40 -6.56 -0.07
C LYS A 224 -14.94 -7.98 0.08
N LYS A 225 -16.08 -8.31 -0.52
CA LYS A 225 -16.65 -9.65 -0.55
C LYS A 225 -16.79 -10.30 0.86
N LEU A 226 -17.21 -9.49 1.85
CA LEU A 226 -17.26 -9.92 3.25
C LEU A 226 -18.35 -10.98 3.52
N ASP A 227 -19.35 -11.05 2.68
CA ASP A 227 -20.35 -12.13 2.64
C ASP A 227 -19.69 -13.52 2.55
N MET A 228 -18.58 -13.64 1.82
CA MET A 228 -17.84 -14.91 1.73
C MET A 228 -17.31 -15.39 3.10
N ILE A 229 -16.96 -14.48 4.02
CA ILE A 229 -16.50 -14.86 5.36
C ILE A 229 -17.65 -15.52 6.12
N LEU A 230 -18.83 -14.89 6.08
CA LEU A 230 -20.01 -15.40 6.78
C LEU A 230 -20.42 -16.79 6.24
N HIS A 231 -20.44 -16.96 4.93
CA HIS A 231 -20.69 -18.25 4.31
C HIS A 231 -19.62 -19.30 4.67
N ALA A 232 -18.35 -18.93 4.70
CA ALA A 232 -17.27 -19.83 5.09
C ALA A 232 -17.41 -20.26 6.57
N MET A 233 -17.72 -19.30 7.47
CA MET A 233 -17.98 -19.58 8.89
C MET A 233 -19.18 -20.52 9.09
N SER A 234 -20.28 -20.32 8.34
CA SER A 234 -21.43 -21.23 8.38
C SER A 234 -21.02 -22.65 7.98
N LYS A 235 -20.27 -22.81 6.88
CA LYS A 235 -19.75 -24.12 6.44
C LYS A 235 -18.77 -24.76 7.44
N CYS A 236 -17.98 -23.95 8.15
CA CYS A 236 -17.12 -24.46 9.22
C CYS A 236 -17.96 -24.99 10.39
N LYS A 237 -18.98 -24.22 10.80
CA LYS A 237 -19.89 -24.59 11.89
C LYS A 237 -20.63 -25.90 11.60
N ASP A 238 -21.04 -26.14 10.36
CA ASP A 238 -21.67 -27.42 9.94
C ASP A 238 -20.72 -28.63 10.12
N LYS A 239 -19.41 -28.38 10.18
CA LYS A 239 -18.35 -29.36 10.43
C LYS A 239 -17.88 -29.43 11.89
N GLY A 240 -18.51 -28.66 12.77
CA GLY A 240 -18.17 -28.59 14.20
C GLY A 240 -17.00 -27.63 14.51
N GLU A 241 -16.56 -26.82 13.54
CA GLU A 241 -15.51 -25.81 13.73
C GLU A 241 -16.13 -24.42 13.86
N GLU A 242 -16.03 -23.81 15.01
CA GLU A 242 -16.62 -22.51 15.29
C GLU A 242 -15.56 -21.40 15.38
N TYR A 243 -15.84 -20.28 14.75
CA TYR A 243 -15.01 -19.07 14.72
C TYR A 243 -15.81 -17.85 15.15
N ASN A 244 -15.15 -16.87 15.73
CA ASN A 244 -15.69 -15.53 15.94
C ASN A 244 -15.19 -14.60 14.83
N LEU A 245 -15.95 -13.56 14.46
CA LEU A 245 -15.58 -12.57 13.46
C LEU A 245 -15.85 -11.16 13.95
N THR A 246 -14.83 -10.31 13.96
CA THR A 246 -14.98 -8.88 14.22
C THR A 246 -14.78 -8.08 12.95
N LEU A 247 -15.81 -7.33 12.54
CA LEU A 247 -15.78 -6.43 11.40
C LEU A 247 -15.56 -4.99 11.89
N ILE A 248 -14.35 -4.46 11.65
CA ILE A 248 -13.93 -3.12 12.08
C ILE A 248 -14.02 -2.17 10.88
N GLY A 249 -15.04 -1.34 10.85
CA GLY A 249 -15.29 -0.40 9.77
C GLY A 249 -16.76 -0.11 9.57
N ASP A 250 -17.06 0.62 8.50
CA ASP A 250 -18.40 0.96 8.06
C ASP A 250 -18.50 0.97 6.54
N GLY A 251 -19.70 0.96 5.98
CA GLY A 251 -19.92 0.99 4.54
C GLY A 251 -21.31 0.53 4.13
N GLU A 252 -21.60 0.67 2.82
CA GLU A 252 -22.91 0.38 2.23
C GLU A 252 -23.39 -1.08 2.39
N LYS A 253 -22.48 -2.00 2.70
CA LYS A 253 -22.81 -3.43 2.88
C LYS A 253 -23.11 -3.83 4.31
N LYS A 254 -23.04 -2.93 5.28
CA LYS A 254 -23.21 -3.27 6.70
C LYS A 254 -24.54 -3.93 6.98
N GLU A 255 -25.65 -3.31 6.58
CA GLU A 255 -27.01 -3.84 6.86
C GLU A 255 -27.25 -5.20 6.19
N GLU A 256 -26.71 -5.38 4.97
CA GLU A 256 -26.80 -6.66 4.25
C GLU A 256 -26.02 -7.76 4.96
N LEU A 257 -24.83 -7.44 5.48
CA LEU A 257 -24.01 -8.39 6.25
C LEU A 257 -24.63 -8.75 7.60
N GLU A 258 -25.26 -7.79 8.31
CA GLU A 258 -25.99 -8.03 9.56
C GLU A 258 -27.17 -8.97 9.35
N LYS A 259 -27.91 -8.75 8.26
CA LYS A 259 -29.02 -9.64 7.87
C LYS A 259 -28.51 -11.04 7.53
N LEU A 260 -27.46 -11.13 6.71
CA LEU A 260 -26.85 -12.42 6.34
C LEU A 260 -26.34 -13.18 7.56
N ALA A 261 -25.70 -12.51 8.53
CA ALA A 261 -25.25 -13.13 9.76
C ALA A 261 -26.43 -13.73 10.57
N THR A 262 -27.59 -13.08 10.54
CA THR A 262 -28.81 -13.58 11.16
C THR A 262 -29.37 -14.81 10.44
N GLU A 263 -29.46 -14.76 9.11
CA GLU A 263 -29.92 -15.86 8.25
C GLU A 263 -29.06 -17.12 8.41
N LEU A 264 -27.75 -16.94 8.59
CA LEU A 264 -26.78 -18.04 8.80
C LEU A 264 -26.64 -18.47 10.27
N ASN A 265 -27.46 -17.95 11.19
CA ASN A 265 -27.38 -18.21 12.63
C ASN A 265 -25.99 -17.94 13.24
N LEU A 266 -25.34 -16.85 12.80
CA LEU A 266 -24.02 -16.41 13.23
C LEU A 266 -24.05 -15.13 14.11
N THR A 267 -25.22 -14.63 14.49
CA THR A 267 -25.38 -13.35 15.22
C THR A 267 -24.53 -13.28 16.50
N LYS A 268 -24.34 -14.41 17.19
CA LYS A 268 -23.51 -14.49 18.41
C LYS A 268 -22.02 -14.59 18.12
N ASN A 269 -21.64 -14.90 16.89
CA ASN A 269 -20.28 -15.10 16.45
C ASN A 269 -19.72 -13.91 15.64
N VAL A 270 -20.56 -12.89 15.35
CA VAL A 270 -20.15 -11.73 14.53
C VAL A 270 -20.32 -10.43 15.31
N TRP A 271 -19.24 -9.70 15.46
CA TRP A 271 -19.22 -8.39 16.08
C TRP A 271 -19.02 -7.29 15.01
N PHE A 272 -20.05 -6.53 14.74
CA PHE A 272 -19.97 -5.31 13.96
C PHE A 272 -19.49 -4.18 14.85
N TYR A 273 -18.16 -4.04 14.95
CA TYR A 273 -17.51 -3.07 15.86
C TYR A 273 -17.80 -1.61 15.48
N GLY A 274 -17.95 -1.36 14.18
CA GLY A 274 -18.04 -0.01 13.62
C GLY A 274 -16.67 0.59 13.28
N PRO A 275 -16.64 1.87 12.82
CA PRO A 275 -15.40 2.53 12.42
C PRO A 275 -14.52 2.84 13.63
N CYS A 276 -13.24 2.46 13.56
CA CYS A 276 -12.24 2.73 14.60
C CYS A 276 -11.08 3.55 14.01
N TYR A 277 -10.90 4.77 14.52
CA TYR A 277 -9.84 5.71 14.09
C TYR A 277 -8.76 5.90 15.17
N ASN A 278 -8.96 5.32 16.35
CA ASN A 278 -7.96 5.31 17.42
C ASN A 278 -6.96 4.19 17.16
N GLU A 279 -5.71 4.55 16.85
CA GLU A 279 -4.66 3.59 16.50
C GLU A 279 -4.36 2.58 17.63
N THR A 280 -4.44 3.00 18.90
CA THR A 280 -4.18 2.12 20.04
C THR A 280 -5.30 1.08 20.21
N GLU A 281 -6.55 1.51 20.08
CA GLU A 281 -7.73 0.65 20.15
C GLU A 281 -7.77 -0.31 18.96
N LEU A 282 -7.59 0.19 17.73
CA LEU A 282 -7.51 -0.60 16.52
C LEU A 282 -6.36 -1.63 16.60
N GLY A 283 -5.19 -1.17 17.03
CA GLY A 283 -4.03 -2.04 17.23
C GLY A 283 -4.29 -3.14 18.25
N GLY A 284 -4.99 -2.82 19.35
CA GLY A 284 -5.40 -3.79 20.37
C GLY A 284 -6.34 -4.86 19.83
N LEU A 285 -7.34 -4.47 19.03
CA LEU A 285 -8.26 -5.40 18.38
C LEU A 285 -7.52 -6.33 17.42
N ILE A 286 -6.70 -5.78 16.53
CA ILE A 286 -5.95 -6.58 15.55
C ILE A 286 -4.95 -7.50 16.27
N TYR A 287 -4.18 -6.99 17.22
CA TYR A 287 -3.17 -7.75 17.96
C TYR A 287 -3.74 -8.98 18.66
N ASN A 288 -4.95 -8.90 19.19
CA ASN A 288 -5.61 -10.01 19.89
C ASN A 288 -6.37 -10.94 18.96
N ALA A 289 -6.58 -10.59 17.69
CA ALA A 289 -7.15 -11.48 16.69
C ALA A 289 -6.15 -12.55 16.24
N ASP A 290 -6.65 -13.70 15.79
CA ASP A 290 -5.83 -14.83 15.37
C ASP A 290 -5.53 -14.80 13.87
N LEU A 291 -6.46 -14.26 13.07
CA LEU A 291 -6.37 -14.27 11.62
C LEU A 291 -7.21 -13.14 11.01
N CYS A 292 -6.63 -12.36 10.13
CA CYS A 292 -7.37 -11.42 9.29
C CYS A 292 -7.86 -12.12 8.01
N VAL A 293 -9.15 -11.97 7.70
CA VAL A 293 -9.74 -12.55 6.49
C VAL A 293 -10.26 -11.43 5.61
N SER A 294 -9.70 -11.28 4.42
CA SER A 294 -10.08 -10.26 3.43
C SER A 294 -10.33 -10.91 2.07
N PRO A 295 -11.56 -11.41 1.81
CA PRO A 295 -11.85 -12.23 0.62
C PRO A 295 -11.77 -11.47 -0.70
N GLY A 296 -12.07 -10.18 -0.70
CA GLY A 296 -11.91 -9.33 -1.87
C GLY A 296 -10.49 -8.77 -2.00
N ASN A 297 -10.38 -7.59 -2.57
CA ASN A 297 -9.08 -6.94 -2.68
C ASN A 297 -8.57 -6.52 -1.29
N VAL A 298 -7.41 -7.05 -0.90
CA VAL A 298 -6.91 -6.87 0.46
C VAL A 298 -6.45 -5.44 0.74
N GLY A 299 -5.66 -4.83 -0.15
CA GLY A 299 -5.15 -3.47 -0.02
C GLY A 299 -4.48 -3.22 1.34
N LEU A 300 -4.66 -2.00 1.86
CA LEU A 300 -4.04 -1.58 3.14
C LEU A 300 -4.47 -2.42 4.35
N THR A 301 -5.54 -3.21 4.25
CA THR A 301 -5.96 -4.16 5.30
C THR A 301 -4.83 -5.13 5.66
N ALA A 302 -4.07 -5.62 4.65
CA ALA A 302 -2.91 -6.48 4.90
C ALA A 302 -1.87 -5.77 5.76
N MET A 303 -1.52 -4.54 5.44
CA MET A 303 -0.53 -3.76 6.18
C MET A 303 -0.97 -3.46 7.62
N HIS A 304 -2.26 -3.09 7.82
CA HIS A 304 -2.80 -2.88 9.15
C HIS A 304 -2.78 -4.15 10.00
N SER A 305 -3.06 -5.30 9.38
CA SER A 305 -3.03 -6.59 10.08
C SER A 305 -1.61 -7.01 10.47
N LEU A 306 -0.73 -7.04 9.47
CA LEU A 306 0.63 -7.53 9.66
C LEU A 306 1.47 -6.66 10.60
N VAL A 307 1.27 -5.33 10.60
CA VAL A 307 2.02 -4.42 11.48
C VAL A 307 1.75 -4.71 12.97
N PHE A 308 0.56 -5.20 13.30
CA PHE A 308 0.21 -5.62 14.66
C PHE A 308 0.37 -7.13 14.88
N GLY A 309 0.92 -7.84 13.89
CA GLY A 309 1.32 -9.23 14.00
C GLY A 309 0.20 -10.24 13.78
N THR A 310 -0.87 -9.87 13.07
CA THR A 310 -1.97 -10.75 12.72
C THR A 310 -1.85 -11.18 11.26
N PRO A 311 -1.71 -12.49 10.98
CA PRO A 311 -1.59 -13.03 9.62
C PRO A 311 -2.86 -12.80 8.80
N VAL A 312 -2.75 -12.92 7.47
CA VAL A 312 -3.83 -12.53 6.55
C VAL A 312 -4.16 -13.62 5.56
N ILE A 313 -5.45 -13.90 5.35
CA ILE A 313 -5.96 -14.68 4.21
C ILE A 313 -6.62 -13.76 3.19
N THR A 314 -6.24 -13.91 1.91
CA THR A 314 -6.88 -13.26 0.77
C THR A 314 -6.88 -14.16 -0.46
N HIS A 315 -7.51 -13.74 -1.56
CA HIS A 315 -7.57 -14.57 -2.79
C HIS A 315 -6.29 -14.49 -3.63
N ASN A 316 -6.04 -15.53 -4.43
CA ASN A 316 -4.85 -15.70 -5.28
C ASN A 316 -4.97 -15.11 -6.70
N TYR A 317 -6.07 -14.45 -7.07
CA TYR A 317 -6.20 -13.82 -8.38
C TYR A 317 -5.63 -12.39 -8.33
N PHE A 318 -4.31 -12.29 -8.45
CA PHE A 318 -3.54 -11.06 -8.26
C PHE A 318 -3.91 -9.90 -9.20
N PRO A 319 -4.42 -10.09 -10.44
CA PRO A 319 -4.90 -8.98 -11.26
C PRO A 319 -6.00 -8.13 -10.62
N LEU A 320 -6.76 -8.66 -9.65
CA LEU A 320 -7.78 -7.94 -8.90
C LEU A 320 -7.31 -7.48 -7.52
N GLN A 321 -6.09 -7.82 -7.12
CA GLN A 321 -5.51 -7.37 -5.85
C GLN A 321 -4.89 -5.97 -5.96
N MET A 322 -4.77 -5.30 -4.81
CA MET A 322 -3.89 -4.15 -4.65
C MET A 322 -2.49 -4.63 -4.23
N PRO A 323 -1.42 -3.88 -4.52
CA PRO A 323 -0.03 -4.34 -4.34
C PRO A 323 0.33 -4.90 -2.97
N GLU A 324 -0.40 -4.52 -1.94
CA GLU A 324 -0.16 -4.94 -0.56
C GLU A 324 -0.37 -6.44 -0.31
N PHE A 325 -0.98 -7.18 -1.27
CA PHE A 325 -1.02 -8.65 -1.19
C PHE A 325 0.39 -9.27 -1.15
N GLU A 326 1.40 -8.57 -1.68
CA GLU A 326 2.78 -9.04 -1.68
C GLU A 326 3.42 -9.09 -0.28
N SER A 327 2.82 -8.44 0.72
CA SER A 327 3.23 -8.58 2.13
C SER A 327 2.79 -9.91 2.74
N ILE A 328 1.91 -10.66 2.05
CA ILE A 328 1.43 -11.96 2.50
C ILE A 328 2.35 -13.04 1.95
N ARG A 329 3.12 -13.68 2.82
CA ARG A 329 3.98 -14.82 2.51
C ARG A 329 3.25 -16.10 2.88
N GLU A 330 3.07 -16.97 1.88
CA GLU A 330 2.36 -18.25 2.04
C GLU A 330 2.94 -19.09 3.20
N GLY A 331 2.10 -19.42 4.16
CA GLY A 331 2.46 -20.24 5.31
C GLY A 331 3.19 -19.50 6.45
N GLU A 332 3.67 -18.27 6.23
CA GLU A 332 4.39 -17.45 7.22
C GLU A 332 3.53 -16.30 7.75
N THR A 333 3.21 -15.32 6.91
CA THR A 333 2.41 -14.15 7.29
C THR A 333 0.96 -14.26 6.85
N GLY A 334 0.58 -15.37 6.23
CA GLY A 334 -0.78 -15.63 5.77
C GLY A 334 -0.85 -16.74 4.73
N THR A 335 -1.97 -16.79 4.02
CA THR A 335 -2.18 -17.75 2.92
C THR A 335 -3.17 -17.21 1.90
N PHE A 336 -3.27 -17.90 0.76
CA PHE A 336 -4.17 -17.54 -0.32
C PHE A 336 -5.21 -18.64 -0.56
N PHE A 337 -6.44 -18.22 -0.89
CA PHE A 337 -7.49 -19.11 -1.35
C PHE A 337 -7.85 -18.83 -2.81
N GLU A 338 -8.55 -19.74 -3.47
CA GLU A 338 -8.99 -19.58 -4.85
C GLU A 338 -10.05 -18.47 -4.96
N HIS A 339 -9.83 -17.52 -5.85
CA HIS A 339 -10.71 -16.36 -6.06
C HIS A 339 -12.17 -16.77 -6.25
N GLU A 340 -13.09 -16.10 -5.54
CA GLU A 340 -14.55 -16.33 -5.58
C GLU A 340 -14.98 -17.76 -5.18
N ASN A 341 -14.12 -18.53 -4.52
CA ASN A 341 -14.40 -19.88 -4.08
C ASN A 341 -14.53 -19.96 -2.54
N ILE A 342 -15.80 -20.03 -2.06
CA ILE A 342 -16.12 -20.11 -0.63
C ILE A 342 -15.57 -21.41 -0.02
N ASP A 343 -15.61 -22.52 -0.75
CA ASP A 343 -15.10 -23.82 -0.25
C ASP A 343 -13.58 -23.76 -0.04
N SER A 344 -12.86 -23.14 -0.97
CA SER A 344 -11.43 -22.89 -0.83
C SER A 344 -11.13 -21.97 0.37
N LEU A 345 -11.92 -20.91 0.58
CA LEU A 345 -11.77 -20.03 1.74
C LEU A 345 -12.03 -20.82 3.05
N THR A 346 -13.11 -21.61 3.11
CA THR A 346 -13.44 -22.47 4.25
C THR A 346 -12.29 -23.43 4.56
N GLN A 347 -11.77 -24.09 3.54
CA GLN A 347 -10.64 -25.00 3.67
C GLN A 347 -9.40 -24.28 4.21
N LYS A 348 -9.04 -23.12 3.66
CA LYS A 348 -7.85 -22.37 4.08
C LYS A 348 -7.95 -21.83 5.50
N ILE A 349 -9.14 -21.43 5.97
CA ILE A 349 -9.36 -21.06 7.37
C ILE A 349 -9.10 -22.28 8.26
N ASN A 350 -9.72 -23.42 7.97
CA ASN A 350 -9.54 -24.64 8.78
C ASN A 350 -8.10 -25.14 8.75
N GLU A 351 -7.43 -25.17 7.58
CA GLU A 351 -6.02 -25.53 7.45
C GLU A 351 -5.12 -24.61 8.30
N TRP A 352 -5.43 -23.32 8.34
CA TRP A 352 -4.65 -22.37 9.11
C TRP A 352 -4.67 -22.70 10.61
N PHE A 353 -5.82 -23.04 11.16
CA PHE A 353 -5.97 -23.35 12.59
C PHE A 353 -5.63 -24.80 12.95
N SER A 354 -5.80 -25.76 12.05
CA SER A 354 -5.43 -27.17 12.29
C SER A 354 -3.92 -27.42 12.17
N THR A 355 -3.18 -26.59 11.45
CA THR A 355 -1.72 -26.69 11.35
C THR A 355 -1.07 -26.13 12.61
N PRO A 356 -0.26 -26.91 13.36
CA PRO A 356 0.42 -26.41 14.54
C PRO A 356 1.29 -25.19 14.22
N ARG A 357 1.03 -24.06 14.90
CA ARG A 357 1.72 -22.78 14.71
C ARG A 357 2.03 -22.16 16.05
N ASN A 358 3.23 -21.60 16.17
CA ASN A 358 3.56 -20.74 17.30
C ASN A 358 3.07 -19.32 16.98
N ARG A 359 2.03 -18.86 17.70
CA ARG A 359 1.43 -17.54 17.49
C ARG A 359 2.47 -16.41 17.59
N GLU A 360 3.38 -16.47 18.56
CA GLU A 360 4.39 -15.43 18.75
C GLU A 360 5.45 -15.41 17.62
N GLU A 361 5.79 -16.56 17.08
CA GLU A 361 6.67 -16.63 15.91
C GLU A 361 5.99 -16.09 14.66
N THR A 362 4.72 -16.48 14.41
CA THR A 362 3.92 -15.92 13.32
C THR A 362 3.79 -14.40 13.45
N ARG A 363 3.51 -13.91 14.66
CA ARG A 363 3.45 -12.47 14.97
C ARG A 363 4.74 -11.75 14.60
N LYS A 364 5.88 -12.30 15.00
CA LYS A 364 7.21 -11.75 14.69
C LYS A 364 7.46 -11.72 13.18
N MET A 365 7.07 -12.76 12.45
CA MET A 365 7.21 -12.82 10.99
C MET A 365 6.34 -11.75 10.30
N CYS A 366 5.09 -11.58 10.73
CA CYS A 366 4.20 -10.54 10.22
C CYS A 366 4.79 -9.12 10.44
N MET A 367 5.21 -8.84 11.67
CA MET A 367 5.82 -7.55 12.02
C MET A 367 7.11 -7.30 11.24
N LYS A 368 7.97 -8.32 11.11
CA LYS A 368 9.23 -8.24 10.37
C LYS A 368 9.02 -7.90 8.89
N GLU A 369 8.04 -8.52 8.24
CA GLU A 369 7.70 -8.21 6.85
C GLU A 369 7.39 -6.72 6.66
N ILE A 370 6.60 -6.14 7.56
CA ILE A 370 6.28 -4.70 7.52
C ILE A 370 7.52 -3.86 7.82
N ASP A 371 8.27 -4.20 8.87
CA ASP A 371 9.44 -3.43 9.32
C ASP A 371 10.55 -3.37 8.27
N GLU A 372 10.73 -4.41 7.47
CA GLU A 372 11.78 -4.49 6.46
C GLU A 372 11.39 -3.83 5.13
N TYR A 373 10.13 -3.93 4.69
CA TYR A 373 9.78 -3.58 3.31
C TYR A 373 8.65 -2.56 3.16
N TRP A 374 7.77 -2.38 4.17
CA TRP A 374 6.52 -1.61 4.04
C TRP A 374 6.51 -0.37 4.93
N THR A 375 7.65 0.30 5.03
CA THR A 375 7.84 1.49 5.85
C THR A 375 8.17 2.72 5.00
N PRO A 376 7.90 3.94 5.49
CA PRO A 376 8.36 5.14 4.81
C PRO A 376 9.90 5.24 4.78
N TYR A 377 10.61 4.55 5.69
CA TYR A 377 12.08 4.45 5.71
C TYR A 377 12.61 3.61 4.55
N TYR A 378 11.98 2.46 4.25
CA TYR A 378 12.29 1.69 3.05
C TYR A 378 12.07 2.53 1.78
N GLN A 379 10.95 3.25 1.73
CA GLN A 379 10.62 4.09 0.58
C GLN A 379 11.66 5.18 0.33
N ILE A 380 12.13 5.87 1.39
CA ILE A 380 13.13 6.93 1.24
C ILE A 380 14.48 6.38 0.77
N GLU A 381 14.90 5.21 1.24
CA GLU A 381 16.14 4.58 0.77
C GLU A 381 16.06 4.16 -0.71
N VAL A 382 14.90 3.67 -1.16
CA VAL A 382 14.68 3.39 -2.59
C VAL A 382 14.75 4.68 -3.41
N LEU A 383 14.18 5.79 -2.92
CA LEU A 383 14.27 7.09 -3.61
C LEU A 383 15.70 7.59 -3.66
N LYS A 384 16.44 7.59 -2.54
CA LYS A 384 17.86 8.00 -2.48
C LYS A 384 18.73 7.22 -3.46
N LYS A 385 18.53 5.91 -3.54
CA LYS A 385 19.29 5.03 -4.43
C LYS A 385 19.03 5.29 -5.91
N ASN A 386 17.82 5.67 -6.29
CA ASN A 386 17.39 5.68 -7.69
C ASN A 386 17.11 7.07 -8.28
N LEU A 387 17.06 8.11 -7.44
CA LEU A 387 17.06 9.51 -7.89
C LEU A 387 18.50 10.01 -8.06
N ARG A 388 19.26 9.36 -8.90
CA ARG A 388 20.66 9.73 -9.18
C ARG A 388 20.77 10.51 -10.47
#